data_b662f03bf01f5da555c4778f798c82f9
#
_entry.id   b662f03bf01f5da555c4778f798c82f9
#
_cell.length_a   1.000
_cell.length_b   1.000
_cell.length_c   1.000
_cell.angle_alpha   90.00
_cell.angle_beta   90.00
_cell.angle_gamma   90.00
#
_symmetry.space_group_name_H-M   'P 1'
#
loop_
_entity.id
_entity.type
_entity.pdbx_description
1 polymer ?
#
loop_
_entity_poly.entity_id
_entity_poly.type
_entity_poly.pdbx_seq_one_letter_code
_entity_poly.pdbx_strand_id
1 'polypeptide(L)'
;LAPNDIVVTLLKNAMECATRTTGKNNFLLDGFPRSMKNLEGWFEIFGQESMLPKMLYLECPYDVLEQRILGRANFTGRSDDNLESIKLRFDTFKEETLPAVDYFRSKNKCAEIDTSQDRQTVYSDIVSHLGEFTDTSFADKPLTQKSEMLLGLRPFPRKK
;
A
#
# COMPACT_ATOMS: atom_id res chain seq x y z
N LEU A 1 -9.99 2.68 -15.00
CA LEU A 1 -9.74 3.08 -13.61
C LEU A 1 -10.95 3.87 -13.09
N ALA A 2 -11.32 3.68 -11.80
CA ALA A 2 -12.37 4.51 -11.21
C ALA A 2 -11.92 5.97 -11.13
N PRO A 3 -12.83 6.96 -11.28
CA PRO A 3 -12.48 8.37 -11.09
C PRO A 3 -11.83 8.61 -9.73
N ASN A 4 -10.82 9.49 -9.69
CA ASN A 4 -9.96 9.67 -8.52
C ASN A 4 -10.71 10.20 -7.29
N ASP A 5 -11.68 11.09 -7.51
CA ASP A 5 -12.57 11.65 -6.49
C ASP A 5 -13.41 10.57 -5.81
N ILE A 6 -13.91 9.60 -6.57
CA ILE A 6 -14.67 8.46 -6.04
C ILE A 6 -13.77 7.60 -5.13
N VAL A 7 -12.53 7.31 -5.55
CA VAL A 7 -11.63 6.46 -4.76
C VAL A 7 -11.33 7.10 -3.40
N VAL A 8 -10.99 8.38 -3.38
CA VAL A 8 -10.64 9.07 -2.12
C VAL A 8 -11.87 9.25 -1.22
N THR A 9 -13.03 9.54 -1.81
CA THR A 9 -14.29 9.61 -1.05
C THR A 9 -14.63 8.28 -0.39
N LEU A 10 -14.46 7.16 -1.11
CA LEU A 10 -14.68 5.81 -0.56
C LEU A 10 -13.70 5.50 0.57
N LEU A 11 -12.43 5.86 0.42
CA LEU A 11 -11.42 5.71 1.48
C LEU A 11 -11.83 6.49 2.73
N LYS A 12 -12.19 7.77 2.59
CA LYS A 12 -12.66 8.60 3.70
C LYS A 12 -13.84 7.95 4.42
N ASN A 13 -14.88 7.57 3.67
CA ASN A 13 -16.08 6.95 4.24
C ASN A 13 -15.76 5.65 4.98
N ALA A 14 -14.86 4.83 4.43
CA ALA A 14 -14.43 3.58 5.06
C ALA A 14 -13.65 3.85 6.36
N MET A 15 -12.74 4.83 6.37
CA MET A 15 -11.97 5.22 7.56
C MET A 15 -12.89 5.79 8.65
N GLU A 16 -13.82 6.67 8.32
CA GLU A 16 -14.80 7.23 9.26
C GLU A 16 -15.72 6.15 9.83
N CYS A 17 -16.16 5.23 8.99
CA CYS A 17 -16.97 4.09 9.43
C CYS A 17 -16.19 3.19 10.40
N ALA A 18 -14.95 2.86 10.08
CA ALA A 18 -14.10 2.05 10.93
C ALA A 18 -13.81 2.73 12.28
N THR A 19 -13.52 4.03 12.27
CA THR A 19 -13.32 4.81 13.49
C THR A 19 -14.57 4.78 14.37
N ARG A 20 -15.76 5.00 13.80
CA ARG A 20 -17.04 4.98 14.56
C ARG A 20 -17.35 3.61 15.15
N THR A 21 -17.08 2.54 14.39
CA THR A 21 -17.51 1.18 14.77
C THR A 21 -16.51 0.46 15.66
N THR A 22 -15.22 0.78 15.53
CA THR A 22 -14.14 0.06 16.23
C THR A 22 -13.30 0.93 17.16
N GLY A 23 -13.45 2.25 17.10
CA GLY A 23 -12.59 3.22 17.81
C GLY A 23 -11.15 3.30 17.29
N LYS A 24 -10.81 2.61 16.20
CA LYS A 24 -9.47 2.59 15.62
C LYS A 24 -9.23 3.81 14.74
N ASN A 25 -8.08 4.45 14.91
CA ASN A 25 -7.67 5.66 14.18
C ASN A 25 -6.41 5.47 13.31
N ASN A 26 -5.81 4.28 13.34
CA ASN A 26 -4.65 3.94 12.52
C ASN A 26 -5.11 3.11 11.32
N PHE A 27 -4.74 3.54 10.11
CA PHE A 27 -5.16 2.92 8.85
C PHE A 27 -3.96 2.62 7.97
N LEU A 28 -3.99 1.49 7.29
CA LEU A 28 -3.07 1.12 6.23
C LEU A 28 -3.84 1.14 4.91
N LEU A 29 -3.38 1.97 3.96
CA LEU A 29 -3.97 2.08 2.62
C LEU A 29 -3.11 1.29 1.64
N ASP A 30 -3.62 0.15 1.17
CA ASP A 30 -2.92 -0.69 0.19
C ASP A 30 -3.18 -0.21 -1.24
N GLY A 31 -2.08 0.00 -1.98
CA GLY A 31 -2.13 0.41 -3.38
C GLY A 31 -2.64 1.83 -3.62
N PHE A 32 -2.44 2.74 -2.67
CA PHE A 32 -2.79 4.16 -2.76
C PHE A 32 -1.68 5.03 -2.16
N PRO A 33 -1.33 6.21 -2.77
CA PRO A 33 -1.77 6.69 -4.08
C PRO A 33 -1.09 5.92 -5.24
N ARG A 34 -1.70 5.94 -6.42
CA ARG A 34 -1.15 5.38 -7.67
C ARG A 34 -0.86 6.45 -8.72
N SER A 35 -1.11 7.71 -8.41
CA SER A 35 -0.81 8.84 -9.30
C SER A 35 -0.82 10.15 -8.50
N MET A 36 -0.25 11.20 -9.10
CA MET A 36 -0.37 12.55 -8.55
C MET A 36 -1.83 13.01 -8.44
N LYS A 37 -2.69 12.61 -9.38
CA LYS A 37 -4.13 12.91 -9.31
C LYS A 37 -4.83 12.28 -8.09
N ASN A 38 -4.41 11.09 -7.66
CA ASN A 38 -4.91 10.51 -6.42
C ASN A 38 -4.50 11.36 -5.21
N LEU A 39 -3.30 11.90 -5.23
CA LEU A 39 -2.78 12.73 -4.17
C LEU A 39 -3.47 14.11 -4.13
N GLU A 40 -3.74 14.71 -5.28
CA GLU A 40 -4.54 15.92 -5.40
C GLU A 40 -5.93 15.73 -4.79
N GLY A 41 -6.64 14.66 -5.18
CA GLY A 41 -7.93 14.32 -4.59
C GLY A 41 -7.86 14.07 -3.07
N TRP A 42 -6.75 13.52 -2.58
CA TRP A 42 -6.51 13.39 -1.14
C TRP A 42 -6.44 14.76 -0.45
N PHE A 43 -5.69 15.71 -1.02
CA PHE A 43 -5.59 17.05 -0.46
C PHE A 43 -6.90 17.84 -0.52
N GLU A 44 -7.69 17.65 -1.56
CA GLU A 44 -9.03 18.26 -1.65
C GLU A 44 -9.96 17.80 -0.53
N ILE A 45 -9.90 16.54 -0.15
CA ILE A 45 -10.81 15.92 0.83
C ILE A 45 -10.31 16.04 2.27
N PHE A 46 -9.00 15.86 2.50
CA PHE A 46 -8.41 15.82 3.85
C PHE A 46 -7.64 17.09 4.21
N GLY A 47 -7.48 18.03 3.27
CA GLY A 47 -6.66 19.23 3.44
C GLY A 47 -5.18 19.01 3.10
N GLN A 48 -4.47 20.13 2.95
CA GLN A 48 -3.06 20.11 2.53
C GLN A 48 -2.13 19.69 3.67
N GLU A 49 -1.02 19.12 3.32
CA GLU A 49 0.22 18.80 4.06
C GLU A 49 0.12 18.27 5.49
N SER A 50 -0.72 18.84 6.36
CA SER A 50 -0.86 18.40 7.76
C SER A 50 -1.41 16.97 7.90
N MET A 51 -2.16 16.52 6.89
CA MET A 51 -2.77 15.18 6.82
C MET A 51 -2.08 14.26 5.80
N LEU A 52 -0.88 14.63 5.31
CA LEU A 52 -0.14 13.76 4.42
C LEU A 52 0.31 12.51 5.19
N PRO A 53 -0.17 11.31 4.81
CA PRO A 53 0.23 10.06 5.45
C PRO A 53 1.71 9.79 5.22
N LYS A 54 2.27 8.80 5.89
CA LYS A 54 3.59 8.26 5.54
C LYS A 54 3.40 7.14 4.52
N MET A 55 4.35 7.04 3.59
CA MET A 55 4.36 6.03 2.55
C MET A 55 5.39 4.95 2.87
N LEU A 56 5.00 3.69 2.72
CA LEU A 56 5.92 2.57 2.61
C LEU A 56 6.04 2.24 1.12
N TYR A 57 7.18 2.53 0.53
CA TYR A 57 7.48 2.18 -0.85
C TYR A 57 8.21 0.84 -0.88
N LEU A 58 7.54 -0.18 -1.39
CA LEU A 58 8.08 -1.53 -1.52
C LEU A 58 8.79 -1.62 -2.88
N GLU A 59 10.10 -1.42 -2.87
CA GLU A 59 10.92 -1.49 -4.07
C GLU A 59 11.27 -2.94 -4.41
N CYS A 60 11.20 -3.28 -5.69
CA CYS A 60 11.61 -4.59 -6.19
C CYS A 60 12.26 -4.44 -7.57
N PRO A 61 13.45 -5.01 -7.80
CA PRO A 61 14.04 -5.08 -9.14
C PRO A 61 13.09 -5.77 -10.13
N TYR A 62 13.10 -5.27 -11.38
CA TYR A 62 12.14 -5.73 -12.40
C TYR A 62 12.22 -7.23 -12.65
N ASP A 63 13.42 -7.77 -12.76
CA ASP A 63 13.67 -9.19 -13.00
C ASP A 63 13.14 -10.08 -11.87
N VAL A 64 13.30 -9.66 -10.62
CA VAL A 64 12.76 -10.35 -9.44
C VAL A 64 11.23 -10.27 -9.43
N LEU A 65 10.67 -9.10 -9.76
CA LEU A 65 9.22 -8.89 -9.84
C LEU A 65 8.59 -9.77 -10.92
N GLU A 66 9.20 -9.80 -12.11
CA GLU A 66 8.77 -10.63 -13.24
C GLU A 66 8.74 -12.11 -12.85
N GLN A 67 9.83 -12.63 -12.29
CA GLN A 67 9.90 -14.02 -11.83
C GLN A 67 8.82 -14.35 -10.79
N ARG A 68 8.58 -13.45 -9.84
CA ARG A 68 7.56 -13.65 -8.80
C ARG A 68 6.14 -13.66 -9.38
N ILE A 69 5.84 -12.79 -10.33
CA ILE A 69 4.50 -12.74 -10.96
C ILE A 69 4.27 -13.95 -11.84
N LEU A 70 5.24 -14.35 -12.66
CA LEU A 70 5.15 -15.55 -13.50
C LEU A 70 5.06 -16.82 -12.63
N GLY A 71 5.83 -16.89 -11.54
CA GLY A 71 5.71 -17.97 -10.57
C GLY A 71 4.31 -18.06 -9.95
N ARG A 72 3.72 -16.92 -9.62
CA ARG A 72 2.35 -16.85 -9.08
C ARG A 72 1.30 -17.30 -10.10
N ALA A 73 1.46 -16.99 -11.37
CA ALA A 73 0.55 -17.38 -12.44
C ALA A 73 0.25 -18.88 -12.44
N ASN A 74 1.29 -19.70 -12.17
CA ASN A 74 1.19 -21.15 -12.12
C ASN A 74 0.25 -21.69 -11.02
N PHE A 75 0.00 -20.91 -9.97
CA PHE A 75 -0.79 -21.32 -8.81
C PHE A 75 -2.14 -20.62 -8.70
N THR A 76 -2.28 -19.42 -9.29
CA THR A 76 -3.49 -18.60 -9.06
C THR A 76 -4.44 -18.58 -10.24
N GLY A 77 -4.01 -19.01 -11.44
CA GLY A 77 -4.83 -19.00 -12.66
C GLY A 77 -5.26 -17.58 -13.09
N ARG A 78 -4.57 -16.52 -12.64
CA ARG A 78 -4.88 -15.15 -13.02
C ARG A 78 -4.49 -14.92 -14.46
N SER A 79 -5.44 -14.51 -15.30
CA SER A 79 -5.23 -14.23 -16.72
C SER A 79 -4.32 -13.02 -16.99
N ASP A 80 -4.16 -12.14 -15.99
CA ASP A 80 -3.36 -10.92 -16.06
C ASP A 80 -1.90 -11.09 -15.58
N ASP A 81 -1.51 -12.31 -15.17
CA ASP A 81 -0.14 -12.64 -14.79
C ASP A 81 0.64 -13.20 -16.01
N ASN A 82 0.84 -12.36 -17.02
CA ASN A 82 1.61 -12.64 -18.24
C ASN A 82 2.59 -11.51 -18.54
N LEU A 83 3.61 -11.79 -19.38
CA LEU A 83 4.70 -10.86 -19.68
C LEU A 83 4.23 -9.49 -20.20
N GLU A 84 3.24 -9.47 -21.08
CA GLU A 84 2.70 -8.24 -21.65
C GLU A 84 2.04 -7.37 -20.58
N SER A 85 1.19 -7.97 -19.75
CA SER A 85 0.55 -7.28 -18.63
C SER A 85 1.56 -6.81 -17.58
N ILE A 86 2.62 -7.57 -17.32
CA ILE A 86 3.69 -7.17 -16.39
C ILE A 86 4.40 -5.93 -16.92
N LYS A 87 4.78 -5.92 -18.19
CA LYS A 87 5.43 -4.77 -18.84
C LYS A 87 4.55 -3.52 -18.78
N LEU A 88 3.29 -3.65 -19.18
CA LEU A 88 2.33 -2.54 -19.13
C LEU A 88 2.16 -1.97 -17.71
N ARG A 89 2.07 -2.83 -16.69
CA ARG A 89 1.98 -2.41 -15.28
C ARG A 89 3.24 -1.67 -14.83
N PHE A 90 4.40 -2.12 -15.26
CA PHE A 90 5.66 -1.49 -14.92
C PHE A 90 5.80 -0.11 -15.59
N ASP A 91 5.44 0.01 -16.86
CA ASP A 91 5.44 1.28 -17.58
C ASP A 91 4.44 2.26 -16.92
N THR A 92 3.21 1.81 -16.65
CA THR A 92 2.20 2.61 -15.93
C THR A 92 2.69 3.04 -14.54
N PHE A 93 3.37 2.16 -13.82
CA PHE A 93 3.95 2.51 -12.52
C PHE A 93 5.00 3.62 -12.64
N LYS A 94 5.90 3.52 -13.62
CA LYS A 94 6.93 4.54 -13.85
C LYS A 94 6.33 5.89 -14.23
N GLU A 95 5.33 5.88 -15.09
CA GLU A 95 4.75 7.12 -15.61
C GLU A 95 3.79 7.78 -14.61
N GLU A 96 2.98 7.01 -13.91
CA GLU A 96 1.92 7.57 -13.08
C GLU A 96 2.23 7.51 -11.58
N THR A 97 2.79 6.40 -11.09
CA THR A 97 2.94 6.19 -9.64
C THR A 97 4.26 6.74 -9.10
N LEU A 98 5.36 6.59 -9.84
CA LEU A 98 6.67 7.04 -9.39
C LEU A 98 6.72 8.54 -9.08
N PRO A 99 6.08 9.45 -9.86
CA PRO A 99 5.99 10.87 -9.47
C PRO A 99 5.34 11.10 -8.11
N ALA A 100 4.34 10.30 -7.73
CA ALA A 100 3.75 10.38 -6.40
C ALA A 100 4.71 9.89 -5.32
N VAL A 101 5.48 8.82 -5.57
CA VAL A 101 6.55 8.36 -4.66
C VAL A 101 7.59 9.47 -4.46
N ASP A 102 8.05 10.11 -5.53
CA ASP A 102 9.03 11.20 -5.48
C ASP A 102 8.49 12.41 -4.70
N TYR A 103 7.21 12.69 -4.78
CA TYR A 103 6.58 13.69 -3.94
C TYR A 103 6.71 13.35 -2.44
N PHE A 104 6.43 12.10 -2.04
CA PHE A 104 6.61 11.67 -0.64
C PHE A 104 8.07 11.69 -0.21
N ARG A 105 9.02 11.35 -1.10
CA ARG A 105 10.46 11.48 -0.87
C ARG A 105 10.84 12.92 -0.57
N SER A 106 10.37 13.86 -1.40
CA SER A 106 10.66 15.30 -1.24
C SER A 106 10.14 15.88 0.09
N LYS A 107 9.12 15.24 0.68
CA LYS A 107 8.53 15.62 1.98
C LYS A 107 9.12 14.85 3.16
N ASN A 108 10.13 14.01 2.97
CA ASN A 108 10.68 13.11 3.99
C ASN A 108 9.60 12.21 4.65
N LYS A 109 8.62 11.78 3.85
CA LYS A 109 7.50 10.93 4.29
C LYS A 109 7.46 9.58 3.56
N CYS A 110 8.53 9.17 2.92
CA CYS A 110 8.68 7.90 2.23
C CYS A 110 9.71 7.03 2.97
N ALA A 111 9.30 5.84 3.40
CA ALA A 111 10.20 4.77 3.82
C ALA A 111 10.35 3.78 2.67
N GLU A 112 11.57 3.52 2.25
CA GLU A 112 11.89 2.62 1.15
C GLU A 112 12.31 1.26 1.69
N ILE A 113 11.68 0.19 1.21
CA ILE A 113 11.90 -1.17 1.68
C ILE A 113 12.28 -2.03 0.47
N ASP A 114 13.48 -2.58 0.50
CA ASP A 114 13.93 -3.55 -0.49
C ASP A 114 13.18 -4.88 -0.32
N THR A 115 12.30 -5.17 -1.26
CA THR A 115 11.54 -6.42 -1.27
C THR A 115 12.18 -7.52 -2.11
N SER A 116 13.40 -7.34 -2.62
CA SER A 116 14.16 -8.42 -3.30
C SER A 116 14.55 -9.54 -2.34
N GLN A 117 14.66 -9.22 -1.06
CA GLN A 117 15.05 -10.12 0.01
C GLN A 117 13.98 -11.19 0.34
N ASP A 118 14.30 -12.05 1.27
CA ASP A 118 13.35 -13.04 1.78
C ASP A 118 12.19 -12.39 2.57
N ARG A 119 11.07 -13.11 2.66
CA ARG A 119 9.84 -12.60 3.28
C ARG A 119 10.02 -12.17 4.74
N GLN A 120 10.86 -12.86 5.50
CA GLN A 120 11.05 -12.57 6.91
C GLN A 120 11.83 -11.26 7.11
N THR A 121 12.86 -11.04 6.31
CA THR A 121 13.66 -9.81 6.32
C THR A 121 12.79 -8.61 5.92
N VAL A 122 12.07 -8.71 4.80
CA VAL A 122 11.12 -7.67 4.36
C VAL A 122 10.09 -7.35 5.43
N TYR A 123 9.54 -8.38 6.09
CA TYR A 123 8.58 -8.18 7.17
C TYR A 123 9.19 -7.44 8.36
N SER A 124 10.41 -7.80 8.76
CA SER A 124 11.12 -7.14 9.86
C SER A 124 11.39 -5.67 9.56
N ASP A 125 11.77 -5.35 8.32
CA ASP A 125 12.01 -3.98 7.89
C ASP A 125 10.70 -3.16 7.91
N ILE A 126 9.60 -3.72 7.40
CA ILE A 126 8.28 -3.08 7.48
C ILE A 126 7.90 -2.80 8.94
N VAL A 127 8.05 -3.78 9.83
CA VAL A 127 7.70 -3.63 11.25
C VAL A 127 8.57 -2.57 11.92
N SER A 128 9.87 -2.51 11.60
CA SER A 128 10.78 -1.49 12.11
C SER A 128 10.29 -0.09 11.75
N HIS A 129 9.97 0.14 10.47
CA HIS A 129 9.43 1.41 10.00
C HIS A 129 8.04 1.73 10.57
N LEU A 130 7.17 0.74 10.76
CA LEU A 130 5.86 0.93 11.37
C LEU A 130 5.97 1.23 12.87
N GLY A 131 6.95 0.68 13.56
CA GLY A 131 7.22 0.95 14.98
C GLY A 131 7.51 2.43 15.27
N GLU A 132 8.04 3.16 14.28
CA GLU A 132 8.21 4.61 14.36
C GLU A 132 6.88 5.39 14.29
N PHE A 133 5.79 4.73 13.87
CA PHE A 133 4.48 5.37 13.66
C PHE A 133 3.43 4.99 14.69
N THR A 134 3.65 3.88 15.39
CA THR A 134 2.75 3.37 16.41
C THR A 134 3.44 3.41 17.77
N ASP A 135 2.70 3.69 18.83
CA ASP A 135 3.20 3.51 20.21
C ASP A 135 3.91 2.15 20.34
N THR A 136 4.99 2.13 21.09
CA THR A 136 5.92 1.01 21.35
C THR A 136 5.25 -0.36 21.62
N SER A 137 3.95 -0.39 21.89
CA SER A 137 3.18 -1.63 22.12
C SER A 137 3.06 -2.56 20.90
N PHE A 138 3.35 -2.08 19.69
CA PHE A 138 3.27 -2.91 18.47
C PHE A 138 4.52 -3.76 18.27
N ALA A 139 5.69 -3.25 18.65
CA ALA A 139 6.98 -3.96 18.48
C ALA A 139 7.07 -5.25 19.31
N ASP A 140 6.44 -5.28 20.49
CA ASP A 140 6.55 -6.40 21.44
C ASP A 140 5.56 -7.56 21.22
N LYS A 141 4.66 -7.45 20.22
CA LYS A 141 3.68 -8.51 19.96
C LYS A 141 4.26 -9.62 19.09
N PRO A 142 3.99 -10.90 19.40
CA PRO A 142 4.42 -12.03 18.58
C PRO A 142 3.87 -11.93 17.14
N LEU A 143 4.64 -12.43 16.16
CA LEU A 143 4.35 -12.38 14.72
C LEU A 143 2.93 -12.83 14.34
N THR A 144 2.41 -13.84 15.03
CA THR A 144 1.04 -14.37 14.86
C THR A 144 -0.03 -13.31 15.19
N GLN A 145 0.14 -12.54 16.26
CA GLN A 145 -0.80 -11.47 16.63
C GLN A 145 -0.65 -10.23 15.75
N LYS A 146 0.58 -9.94 15.27
CA LYS A 146 0.84 -8.84 14.35
C LYS A 146 0.19 -9.09 12.98
N SER A 147 0.25 -10.31 12.46
CA SER A 147 -0.38 -10.68 11.20
C SER A 147 -1.91 -10.59 11.27
N GLU A 148 -2.53 -10.94 12.39
CA GLU A 148 -3.97 -10.80 12.58
C GLU A 148 -4.42 -9.34 12.65
N MET A 149 -3.60 -8.45 13.22
CA MET A 149 -3.87 -7.01 13.25
C MET A 149 -3.70 -6.35 11.87
N LEU A 150 -2.75 -6.82 11.05
CA LEU A 150 -2.56 -6.38 9.65
C LEU A 150 -3.60 -7.00 8.70
N LEU A 151 -4.08 -8.21 8.98
CA LEU A 151 -5.11 -8.93 8.22
C LEU A 151 -6.54 -8.55 8.63
N GLY A 152 -6.74 -7.65 9.59
CA GLY A 152 -8.06 -7.16 10.01
C GLY A 152 -8.86 -6.43 8.93
N LEU A 153 -8.29 -6.24 7.75
CA LEU A 153 -9.00 -5.90 6.52
C LEU A 153 -9.54 -7.21 5.91
N ARG A 154 -10.72 -7.65 6.36
CA ARG A 154 -11.43 -8.74 5.68
C ARG A 154 -11.61 -8.35 4.20
N PRO A 155 -11.29 -9.25 3.24
CA PRO A 155 -11.60 -9.00 1.85
C PRO A 155 -13.11 -8.77 1.74
N PHE A 156 -13.49 -7.73 0.99
CA PHE A 156 -14.89 -7.47 0.64
C PHE A 156 -15.52 -8.78 0.13
N PRO A 157 -16.73 -9.15 0.60
CA PRO A 157 -17.40 -10.33 0.09
C PRO A 157 -17.60 -10.15 -1.42
N ARG A 158 -17.04 -11.05 -2.21
CA ARG A 158 -17.32 -11.10 -3.66
C ARG A 158 -18.81 -11.33 -3.80
N LYS A 159 -19.54 -10.36 -4.33
CA LYS A 159 -20.90 -10.62 -4.82
C LYS A 159 -20.78 -11.70 -5.91
N LYS A 160 -21.55 -12.77 -5.73
CA LYS A 160 -21.77 -13.81 -6.75
C LYS A 160 -22.43 -13.20 -7.98
#